data_c7ee6996518c2d25c40bdc5bec41ee5d
#
_entry.id   c7ee6996518c2d25c40bdc5bec41ee5d
#
_cell.length_a   1.000
_cell.length_b   1.000
_cell.length_c   1.000
_cell.angle_alpha   90.00
_cell.angle_beta   90.00
_cell.angle_gamma   90.00
#
_symmetry.space_group_name_H-M   'P 1'
#
loop_
_entity.id
_entity.type
_entity.pdbx_description
1 polymer ?
#
loop_
_entity_poly.entity_id
_entity_poly.type
_entity_poly.pdbx_seq_one_letter_code
_entity_poly.pdbx_strand_id
1 'polypeptide(L)'
;MKRIYLLLITLIVFGQTISAQNDRKLLKMTDGKSYFEFKYDEKGRIIESVEYIADDHLKRSSKYTDSNDKVVQTFYENEDIKNKDIRTTVLQNNRVVSEKINLIPYEGEPEYWADYNYTYNTAGELTKIVITNNERTGTEYKLTWTDGDITLVEHFRDNKKVGQVAYEYNKSITNKYLSLIVNPITSIADYEGISPYGQLLAGYFGKVFQHPVAAVRYTVIDKHYFGWSSDDDFTITYNQNASGIVENIKQSGGEGATATLIWEDTPTGINVYKQGKEDTKKIYDLSGKRIENMQHGVHIIKETNGKTYKVVVR
;
A
#
# COMPACT_ATOMS: atom_id res chain seq x y z
N MET A 1 -44.10 -4.14 50.32
CA MET A 1 -43.60 -3.09 49.42
C MET A 1 -42.39 -3.65 48.69
N LYS A 2 -42.56 -4.06 47.40
CA LYS A 2 -41.44 -4.57 46.58
C LYS A 2 -40.80 -3.39 45.84
N ARG A 3 -39.52 -3.09 46.13
CA ARG A 3 -38.78 -2.08 45.43
C ARG A 3 -38.23 -2.68 44.12
N ILE A 4 -38.75 -2.19 42.99
CA ILE A 4 -38.24 -2.49 41.63
C ILE A 4 -37.03 -1.59 41.42
N TYR A 5 -35.84 -2.18 41.33
CA TYR A 5 -34.64 -1.47 40.87
C TYR A 5 -34.64 -1.47 39.36
N LEU A 6 -34.91 -0.31 38.78
CA LEU A 6 -34.78 -0.06 37.37
C LEU A 6 -33.27 0.05 37.05
N LEU A 7 -32.70 -0.98 36.51
CA LEU A 7 -31.30 -0.97 36.06
C LEU A 7 -31.25 -0.23 34.70
N LEU A 8 -30.87 1.04 34.77
CA LEU A 8 -30.62 1.86 33.56
C LEU A 8 -29.29 1.38 32.95
N ILE A 9 -29.35 0.47 31.97
CA ILE A 9 -28.22 0.12 31.14
C ILE A 9 -28.02 1.30 30.18
N THR A 10 -27.14 2.21 30.52
CA THR A 10 -26.62 3.19 29.58
C THR A 10 -25.76 2.45 28.57
N LEU A 11 -26.35 2.14 27.42
CA LEU A 11 -25.63 1.68 26.25
C LEU A 11 -24.78 2.86 25.77
N ILE A 12 -23.55 2.94 26.24
CA ILE A 12 -22.53 3.82 25.62
C ILE A 12 -22.23 3.18 24.28
N VAL A 13 -22.97 3.58 23.27
CA VAL A 13 -22.58 3.39 21.88
C VAL A 13 -21.35 4.25 21.68
N PHE A 14 -20.16 3.69 21.92
CA PHE A 14 -18.96 4.22 21.32
C PHE A 14 -19.17 4.12 19.81
N GLY A 15 -19.67 5.22 19.24
CA GLY A 15 -19.60 5.43 17.81
C GLY A 15 -18.12 5.39 17.43
N GLN A 16 -17.62 4.22 17.11
CA GLN A 16 -16.43 4.13 16.29
C GLN A 16 -16.82 4.84 14.99
N THR A 17 -16.31 6.05 14.81
CA THR A 17 -16.28 6.68 13.52
C THR A 17 -15.40 5.74 12.67
N ILE A 18 -16.05 4.75 12.02
CA ILE A 18 -15.40 3.93 11.00
C ILE A 18 -14.92 4.95 9.99
N SER A 19 -13.60 5.19 9.96
CA SER A 19 -13.01 6.11 9.02
C SER A 19 -13.46 5.65 7.63
N ALA A 20 -14.12 6.52 6.89
CA ALA A 20 -14.62 6.24 5.54
C ALA A 20 -13.49 5.78 4.57
N GLN A 21 -12.25 5.89 5.02
CA GLN A 21 -11.05 5.51 4.29
C GLN A 21 -10.63 4.04 4.48
N ASN A 22 -11.12 3.34 5.54
CA ASN A 22 -10.59 2.02 5.91
C ASN A 22 -10.68 0.94 4.82
N ASP A 23 -11.61 1.08 3.87
CA ASP A 23 -11.85 0.07 2.83
C ASP A 23 -11.53 0.55 1.41
N ARG A 24 -11.08 1.80 1.23
CA ARG A 24 -10.77 2.33 -0.09
C ARG A 24 -9.37 1.94 -0.54
N LYS A 25 -9.28 1.36 -1.74
CA LYS A 25 -8.00 1.05 -2.36
C LYS A 25 -7.35 2.32 -2.91
N LEU A 26 -6.05 2.47 -2.68
CA LEU A 26 -5.25 3.52 -3.33
C LEU A 26 -5.02 3.11 -4.78
N LEU A 27 -5.53 3.88 -5.74
CA LEU A 27 -5.37 3.60 -7.16
C LEU A 27 -4.11 4.24 -7.72
N LYS A 28 -3.79 5.46 -7.24
CA LYS A 28 -2.66 6.22 -7.77
C LYS A 28 -2.13 7.21 -6.74
N MET A 29 -0.83 7.42 -6.77
CA MET A 29 -0.13 8.49 -6.08
C MET A 29 0.67 9.29 -7.12
N THR A 30 0.60 10.63 -7.12
CA THR A 30 1.27 11.46 -8.13
C THR A 30 1.66 12.84 -7.58
N ASP A 31 2.78 13.34 -8.04
CA ASP A 31 3.22 14.74 -7.87
C ASP A 31 2.76 15.67 -8.99
N GLY A 32 1.96 15.15 -9.93
CA GLY A 32 1.47 15.84 -11.13
C GLY A 32 2.30 15.55 -12.39
N LYS A 33 3.51 14.99 -12.26
CA LYS A 33 4.38 14.56 -13.36
C LYS A 33 4.67 13.07 -13.27
N SER A 34 5.31 12.64 -12.19
CA SER A 34 5.58 11.25 -11.88
C SER A 34 4.42 10.60 -11.13
N TYR A 35 4.30 9.28 -11.22
CA TYR A 35 3.23 8.58 -10.53
C TYR A 35 3.56 7.12 -10.21
N PHE A 36 2.89 6.62 -9.14
CA PHE A 36 2.66 5.21 -8.89
C PHE A 36 1.19 4.89 -9.12
N GLU A 37 0.88 3.79 -9.81
CA GLU A 37 -0.47 3.32 -10.07
C GLU A 37 -0.59 1.84 -9.72
N PHE A 38 -1.74 1.46 -9.13
CA PHE A 38 -2.00 0.10 -8.67
C PHE A 38 -3.29 -0.45 -9.28
N LYS A 39 -3.24 -1.70 -9.76
CA LYS A 39 -4.41 -2.44 -10.21
C LYS A 39 -4.67 -3.61 -9.28
N TYR A 40 -5.94 -3.86 -9.00
CA TYR A 40 -6.38 -4.85 -8.04
C TYR A 40 -7.30 -5.89 -8.68
N ASP A 41 -7.24 -7.11 -8.16
CA ASP A 41 -8.26 -8.12 -8.46
C ASP A 41 -9.53 -7.88 -7.63
N GLU A 42 -10.54 -8.73 -7.86
CA GLU A 42 -11.83 -8.70 -7.14
C GLU A 42 -11.68 -8.94 -5.62
N LYS A 43 -10.60 -9.57 -5.19
CA LYS A 43 -10.27 -9.81 -3.77
C LYS A 43 -9.48 -8.67 -3.14
N GLY A 44 -9.16 -7.61 -3.89
CA GLY A 44 -8.37 -6.47 -3.43
C GLY A 44 -6.87 -6.73 -3.32
N ARG A 45 -6.33 -7.75 -4.03
CA ARG A 45 -4.90 -7.99 -4.12
C ARG A 45 -4.33 -7.23 -5.32
N ILE A 46 -3.14 -6.66 -5.18
CA ILE A 46 -2.46 -6.01 -6.31
C ILE A 46 -2.09 -7.09 -7.33
N ILE A 47 -2.48 -6.87 -8.59
CA ILE A 47 -2.11 -7.70 -9.74
C ILE A 47 -1.11 -7.01 -10.66
N GLU A 48 -1.04 -5.69 -10.59
CA GLU A 48 -0.07 -4.88 -11.32
C GLU A 48 0.23 -3.59 -10.56
N SER A 49 1.49 -3.16 -10.53
CA SER A 49 1.88 -1.81 -10.13
C SER A 49 2.73 -1.18 -11.22
N VAL A 50 2.56 0.12 -11.43
CA VAL A 50 3.29 0.90 -12.42
C VAL A 50 3.87 2.12 -11.75
N GLU A 51 5.16 2.35 -11.91
CA GLU A 51 5.87 3.57 -11.59
C GLU A 51 6.25 4.29 -12.89
N TYR A 52 6.03 5.59 -12.93
CA TYR A 52 6.50 6.45 -13.99
C TYR A 52 7.29 7.62 -13.42
N ILE A 53 8.53 7.76 -13.84
CA ILE A 53 9.46 8.82 -13.44
C ILE A 53 9.59 9.78 -14.63
N ALA A 54 9.03 10.98 -14.51
CA ALA A 54 8.89 11.90 -15.64
C ALA A 54 10.23 12.44 -16.15
N ASP A 55 11.15 12.76 -15.26
CA ASP A 55 12.43 13.39 -15.61
C ASP A 55 13.33 12.41 -16.40
N ASP A 56 13.25 11.11 -16.11
CA ASP A 56 14.00 10.05 -16.80
C ASP A 56 13.23 9.41 -17.95
N HIS A 57 11.96 9.77 -18.13
CA HIS A 57 11.02 9.10 -19.04
C HIS A 57 10.97 7.57 -18.80
N LEU A 58 11.16 7.16 -17.55
CA LEU A 58 11.30 5.79 -17.14
C LEU A 58 9.96 5.24 -16.67
N LYS A 59 9.54 4.12 -17.26
CA LYS A 59 8.36 3.37 -16.83
C LYS A 59 8.78 2.01 -16.31
N ARG A 60 8.46 1.75 -15.05
CA ARG A 60 8.66 0.46 -14.40
C ARG A 60 7.31 -0.18 -14.12
N SER A 61 7.17 -1.46 -14.38
CA SER A 61 5.94 -2.18 -14.09
C SER A 61 6.21 -3.53 -13.46
N SER A 62 5.41 -3.88 -12.46
CA SER A 62 5.43 -5.18 -11.80
C SER A 62 4.10 -5.88 -12.01
N LYS A 63 4.12 -7.15 -12.40
CA LYS A 63 2.95 -8.04 -12.47
C LYS A 63 3.08 -9.14 -11.44
N TYR A 64 1.99 -9.46 -10.76
CA TYR A 64 1.98 -10.44 -9.67
C TYR A 64 1.11 -11.64 -10.06
N THR A 65 1.64 -12.84 -9.86
CA THR A 65 0.94 -14.10 -10.06
C THR A 65 1.02 -14.93 -8.80
N ASP A 66 -0.13 -15.19 -8.19
CA ASP A 66 -0.25 -15.93 -6.94
C ASP A 66 -0.59 -17.40 -7.20
N SER A 67 0.03 -18.27 -6.41
CA SER A 67 -0.37 -19.66 -6.20
C SER A 67 -0.46 -19.93 -4.68
N ASN A 68 -0.85 -21.15 -4.27
CA ASN A 68 -1.08 -21.46 -2.85
C ASN A 68 0.16 -21.30 -1.96
N ASP A 69 1.35 -21.50 -2.51
CA ASP A 69 2.62 -21.53 -1.78
C ASP A 69 3.66 -20.56 -2.36
N LYS A 70 3.28 -19.80 -3.38
CA LYS A 70 4.24 -18.98 -4.12
C LYS A 70 3.60 -17.75 -4.75
N VAL A 71 4.31 -16.62 -4.70
CA VAL A 71 4.02 -15.43 -5.49
C VAL A 71 5.20 -15.19 -6.44
N VAL A 72 4.90 -14.96 -7.71
CA VAL A 72 5.89 -14.54 -8.71
C VAL A 72 5.58 -13.10 -9.10
N GLN A 73 6.52 -12.21 -8.85
CA GLN A 73 6.51 -10.84 -9.34
C GLN A 73 7.46 -10.77 -10.54
N THR A 74 6.96 -10.33 -11.66
CA THR A 74 7.74 -10.06 -12.86
C THR A 74 7.84 -8.56 -13.05
N PHE A 75 9.04 -8.05 -13.09
CA PHE A 75 9.34 -6.63 -13.22
C PHE A 75 9.84 -6.33 -14.64
N TYR A 76 9.39 -5.22 -15.19
CA TYR A 76 9.73 -4.73 -16.52
C TYR A 76 10.12 -3.27 -16.44
N GLU A 77 11.17 -2.90 -17.16
CA GLU A 77 11.55 -1.53 -17.40
C GLU A 77 11.22 -1.15 -18.86
N ASN A 78 10.58 0.02 -19.05
CA ASN A 78 10.17 0.54 -20.36
C ASN A 78 9.41 -0.47 -21.25
N GLU A 79 8.61 -1.35 -20.61
CA GLU A 79 7.84 -2.41 -21.30
C GLU A 79 8.69 -3.43 -22.07
N ASP A 80 9.99 -3.49 -21.80
CA ASP A 80 10.87 -4.51 -22.40
C ASP A 80 10.59 -5.89 -21.80
N ILE A 81 9.77 -6.67 -22.51
CA ILE A 81 9.39 -8.03 -22.10
C ILE A 81 10.52 -9.05 -22.24
N LYS A 82 11.62 -8.69 -22.91
CA LYS A 82 12.78 -9.59 -23.07
C LYS A 82 13.70 -9.50 -21.86
N ASN A 83 13.83 -8.31 -21.29
CA ASN A 83 14.63 -8.04 -20.10
C ASN A 83 13.67 -7.86 -18.92
N LYS A 84 13.43 -8.93 -18.18
CA LYS A 84 12.51 -8.96 -17.05
C LYS A 84 13.19 -9.54 -15.82
N ASP A 85 13.17 -8.78 -14.74
CA ASP A 85 13.61 -9.27 -13.46
C ASP A 85 12.50 -10.08 -12.79
N ILE A 86 12.89 -11.05 -11.98
CA ILE A 86 11.93 -11.95 -11.33
C ILE A 86 12.20 -12.00 -9.84
N ARG A 87 11.18 -11.66 -9.06
CA ARG A 87 11.12 -11.98 -7.63
C ARG A 87 10.21 -13.20 -7.44
N THR A 88 10.74 -14.22 -6.82
CA THR A 88 10.00 -15.42 -6.42
C THR A 88 9.87 -15.43 -4.90
N THR A 89 8.65 -15.35 -4.40
CA THR A 89 8.30 -15.42 -2.98
C THR A 89 7.76 -16.79 -2.63
N VAL A 90 8.31 -17.45 -1.64
CA VAL A 90 7.82 -18.74 -1.11
C VAL A 90 6.99 -18.49 0.14
N LEU A 91 5.79 -19.07 0.17
CA LEU A 91 4.85 -18.96 1.28
C LEU A 91 4.78 -20.25 2.08
N GLN A 92 4.75 -20.14 3.40
CA GLN A 92 4.41 -21.24 4.30
C GLN A 92 3.39 -20.74 5.33
N ASN A 93 2.27 -21.45 5.44
CA ASN A 93 1.15 -21.02 6.29
C ASN A 93 0.69 -19.57 5.98
N ASN A 94 0.61 -19.23 4.70
CA ASN A 94 0.23 -17.92 4.19
C ASN A 94 1.17 -16.78 4.63
N ARG A 95 2.45 -17.09 4.87
CA ARG A 95 3.49 -16.11 5.21
C ARG A 95 4.73 -16.32 4.35
N VAL A 96 5.37 -15.23 3.99
CA VAL A 96 6.66 -15.25 3.31
C VAL A 96 7.70 -15.89 4.21
N VAL A 97 8.35 -16.96 3.78
CA VAL A 97 9.49 -17.56 4.47
C VAL A 97 10.81 -17.27 3.76
N SER A 98 10.78 -17.15 2.45
CA SER A 98 11.92 -16.73 1.65
C SER A 98 11.51 -16.05 0.36
N GLU A 99 12.40 -15.23 -0.17
CA GLU A 99 12.29 -14.67 -1.51
C GLU A 99 13.62 -14.81 -2.22
N LYS A 100 13.55 -14.96 -3.54
CA LYS A 100 14.70 -14.89 -4.43
C LYS A 100 14.43 -13.85 -5.51
N ILE A 101 15.38 -12.94 -5.68
CA ILE A 101 15.40 -11.97 -6.77
C ILE A 101 16.49 -12.40 -7.74
N ASN A 102 16.15 -12.46 -9.02
CA ASN A 102 17.12 -12.65 -10.09
C ASN A 102 16.98 -11.46 -11.05
N LEU A 103 18.04 -10.71 -11.20
CA LEU A 103 18.12 -9.63 -12.19
C LEU A 103 18.76 -10.16 -13.47
N ILE A 104 18.23 -9.70 -14.59
CA ILE A 104 18.85 -9.97 -15.89
C ILE A 104 20.03 -9.01 -16.04
N PRO A 105 21.24 -9.55 -16.23
CA PRO A 105 22.40 -8.70 -16.39
C PRO A 105 22.30 -7.89 -17.68
N TYR A 106 22.75 -6.64 -17.64
CA TYR A 106 23.06 -5.90 -18.85
C TYR A 106 24.21 -6.59 -19.60
N GLU A 107 24.31 -6.36 -20.90
CA GLU A 107 25.32 -7.00 -21.72
C GLU A 107 26.76 -6.75 -21.15
N GLY A 108 27.42 -7.85 -20.77
CA GLY A 108 28.74 -7.82 -20.16
C GLY A 108 28.79 -7.77 -18.62
N GLU A 109 27.66 -7.63 -17.95
CA GLU A 109 27.59 -7.65 -16.49
C GLU A 109 27.32 -9.07 -15.97
N PRO A 110 27.80 -9.40 -14.76
CA PRO A 110 27.50 -10.70 -14.14
C PRO A 110 26.02 -10.78 -13.73
N GLU A 111 25.49 -11.99 -13.75
CA GLU A 111 24.17 -12.27 -13.18
C GLU A 111 24.12 -11.86 -11.71
N TYR A 112 23.11 -11.07 -11.34
CA TYR A 112 22.87 -10.68 -9.95
C TYR A 112 21.68 -11.46 -9.38
N TRP A 113 21.85 -11.93 -8.14
CA TRP A 113 20.79 -12.55 -7.38
C TRP A 113 20.84 -12.12 -5.90
N ALA A 114 19.68 -12.13 -5.26
CA ALA A 114 19.57 -11.92 -3.81
C ALA A 114 18.52 -12.88 -3.23
N ASP A 115 18.90 -13.55 -2.15
CA ASP A 115 18.04 -14.42 -1.35
C ASP A 115 17.71 -13.72 -0.04
N TYR A 116 16.42 -13.67 0.29
CA TYR A 116 15.87 -13.11 1.52
C TYR A 116 15.26 -14.23 2.35
N ASN A 117 15.55 -14.24 3.65
CA ASN A 117 14.95 -15.18 4.60
C ASN A 117 14.28 -14.40 5.73
N TYR A 118 13.05 -14.78 6.06
CA TYR A 118 12.16 -14.07 6.97
C TYR A 118 11.89 -14.89 8.22
N THR A 119 11.95 -14.26 9.40
CA THR A 119 11.68 -14.90 10.69
C THR A 119 10.59 -14.13 11.44
N TYR A 120 9.65 -14.88 12.03
CA TYR A 120 8.51 -14.34 12.75
C TYR A 120 8.52 -14.81 14.21
N ASN A 121 7.97 -14.00 15.11
CA ASN A 121 7.67 -14.41 16.46
C ASN A 121 6.34 -15.19 16.53
N THR A 122 5.99 -15.67 17.73
CA THR A 122 4.75 -16.42 17.97
C THR A 122 3.47 -15.59 17.77
N ALA A 123 3.56 -14.27 17.86
CA ALA A 123 2.46 -13.36 17.57
C ALA A 123 2.24 -13.13 16.06
N GLY A 124 3.14 -13.66 15.22
CA GLY A 124 3.08 -13.51 13.76
C GLY A 124 3.69 -12.21 13.25
N GLU A 125 4.46 -11.51 14.06
CA GLU A 125 5.19 -10.31 13.70
C GLU A 125 6.54 -10.67 13.08
N LEU A 126 6.88 -10.05 11.96
CA LEU A 126 8.17 -10.20 11.31
C LEU A 126 9.27 -9.57 12.19
N THR A 127 10.22 -10.36 12.65
CA THR A 127 11.26 -9.90 13.59
C THR A 127 12.65 -9.84 12.98
N LYS A 128 12.86 -10.56 11.86
CA LYS A 128 14.18 -10.59 11.23
C LYS A 128 14.09 -10.84 9.73
N ILE A 129 14.94 -10.16 8.98
CA ILE A 129 15.22 -10.40 7.56
C ILE A 129 16.72 -10.63 7.41
N VAL A 130 17.11 -11.70 6.75
CA VAL A 130 18.51 -11.98 6.38
C VAL A 130 18.61 -11.95 4.88
N ILE A 131 19.58 -11.18 4.36
CA ILE A 131 19.83 -11.05 2.93
C ILE A 131 21.22 -11.62 2.61
N THR A 132 21.26 -12.47 1.59
CA THR A 132 22.48 -12.99 1.00
C THR A 132 22.43 -12.74 -0.50
N ASN A 133 23.48 -12.23 -1.09
CA ASN A 133 23.58 -12.03 -2.52
C ASN A 133 25.00 -12.40 -3.02
N ASN A 134 25.21 -12.35 -4.33
CA ASN A 134 26.50 -12.71 -4.93
C ASN A 134 27.63 -11.70 -4.65
N GLU A 135 27.29 -10.50 -4.19
CA GLU A 135 28.29 -9.48 -3.82
C GLU A 135 28.58 -9.45 -2.32
N ARG A 136 27.58 -9.82 -1.50
CA ARG A 136 27.59 -9.60 -0.06
C ARG A 136 26.90 -10.73 0.69
N THR A 137 27.55 -11.22 1.72
CA THR A 137 26.96 -12.14 2.70
C THR A 137 26.82 -11.44 4.04
N GLY A 138 25.89 -11.92 4.90
CA GLY A 138 25.82 -11.49 6.29
C GLY A 138 25.09 -10.15 6.53
N THR A 139 24.19 -9.73 5.66
CA THR A 139 23.29 -8.61 5.95
C THR A 139 22.08 -9.09 6.74
N GLU A 140 21.83 -8.50 7.91
CA GLU A 140 20.69 -8.85 8.77
C GLU A 140 19.97 -7.58 9.22
N TYR A 141 18.64 -7.60 9.19
CA TYR A 141 17.77 -6.57 9.76
C TYR A 141 16.96 -7.17 10.91
N LYS A 142 16.93 -6.50 12.05
CA LYS A 142 16.07 -6.85 13.20
C LYS A 142 14.98 -5.79 13.35
N LEU A 143 13.74 -6.26 13.48
CA LEU A 143 12.56 -5.42 13.54
C LEU A 143 11.93 -5.50 14.93
N THR A 144 11.69 -4.33 15.53
CA THR A 144 11.00 -4.20 16.82
C THR A 144 9.61 -3.64 16.60
N TRP A 145 8.61 -4.32 17.17
CA TRP A 145 7.20 -3.94 17.12
C TRP A 145 6.76 -3.31 18.44
N THR A 146 5.96 -2.24 18.35
CA THR A 146 5.29 -1.59 19.48
C THR A 146 3.88 -1.20 19.06
N ASP A 147 2.88 -1.63 19.81
CA ASP A 147 1.46 -1.31 19.57
C ASP A 147 0.96 -1.63 18.16
N GLY A 148 1.52 -2.68 17.55
CA GLY A 148 1.10 -3.16 16.22
C GLY A 148 1.82 -2.52 15.03
N ASP A 149 2.82 -1.67 15.26
CA ASP A 149 3.64 -1.04 14.24
C ASP A 149 5.13 -1.34 14.45
N ILE A 150 5.93 -1.40 13.38
CA ILE A 150 7.39 -1.54 13.48
C ILE A 150 7.99 -0.19 13.83
N THR A 151 8.50 -0.05 15.06
CA THR A 151 9.05 1.22 15.54
C THR A 151 10.56 1.35 15.36
N LEU A 152 11.27 0.23 15.15
CA LEU A 152 12.72 0.23 14.95
C LEU A 152 13.13 -0.87 13.98
N VAL A 153 14.03 -0.53 13.09
CA VAL A 153 14.77 -1.47 12.23
C VAL A 153 16.26 -1.27 12.49
N GLU A 154 16.92 -2.31 12.97
CA GLU A 154 18.37 -2.33 13.20
C GLU A 154 19.04 -3.06 12.04
N HIS A 155 20.08 -2.46 11.46
CA HIS A 155 20.86 -3.05 10.37
C HIS A 155 22.20 -3.58 10.89
N PHE A 156 22.47 -4.83 10.57
CA PHE A 156 23.72 -5.52 10.91
C PHE A 156 24.44 -5.96 9.63
N ARG A 157 25.76 -5.88 9.68
CA ARG A 157 26.67 -6.41 8.68
C ARG A 157 27.74 -7.22 9.38
N ASP A 158 27.92 -8.49 8.98
CA ASP A 158 28.86 -9.42 9.60
C ASP A 158 28.73 -9.45 11.14
N ASN A 159 27.49 -9.55 11.63
CA ASN A 159 27.10 -9.52 13.05
C ASN A 159 27.41 -8.21 13.81
N LYS A 160 27.84 -7.16 13.14
CA LYS A 160 28.04 -5.83 13.74
C LYS A 160 26.91 -4.90 13.37
N LYS A 161 26.34 -4.19 14.34
CA LYS A 161 25.33 -3.15 14.07
C LYS A 161 25.99 -1.98 13.36
N VAL A 162 25.48 -1.62 12.17
CA VAL A 162 26.03 -0.55 11.32
C VAL A 162 25.12 0.69 11.28
N GLY A 163 23.85 0.52 11.64
CA GLY A 163 22.91 1.62 11.71
C GLY A 163 21.54 1.16 12.20
N GLN A 164 20.61 2.10 12.28
CA GLN A 164 19.21 1.83 12.58
C GLN A 164 18.30 2.90 12.00
N VAL A 165 17.05 2.55 11.81
CA VAL A 165 15.96 3.45 11.40
C VAL A 165 14.83 3.35 12.42
N ALA A 166 14.45 4.49 13.01
CA ALA A 166 13.29 4.59 13.88
C ALA A 166 12.11 5.17 13.11
N TYR A 167 10.91 4.65 13.39
CA TYR A 167 9.65 5.04 12.74
C TYR A 167 8.66 5.55 13.78
N GLU A 168 8.03 6.67 13.49
CA GLU A 168 6.89 7.20 14.22
C GLU A 168 5.64 7.10 13.33
N TYR A 169 4.46 6.93 13.94
CA TYR A 169 3.22 6.66 13.23
C TYR A 169 2.13 7.68 13.54
N ASN A 170 1.32 8.00 12.55
CA ASN A 170 0.10 8.77 12.76
C ASN A 170 -1.02 7.86 13.27
N LYS A 171 -1.19 7.80 14.59
CA LYS A 171 -2.18 6.94 15.26
C LYS A 171 -3.65 7.37 15.06
N SER A 172 -3.89 8.54 14.46
CA SER A 172 -5.25 9.00 14.15
C SER A 172 -5.80 8.49 12.81
N ILE A 173 -4.94 7.88 11.99
CA ILE A 173 -5.30 7.37 10.67
C ILE A 173 -5.07 5.86 10.64
N THR A 174 -6.09 5.11 10.20
CA THR A 174 -5.99 3.68 9.96
C THR A 174 -6.38 3.37 8.52
N ASN A 175 -5.40 3.02 7.69
CA ASN A 175 -5.64 2.55 6.32
C ASN A 175 -4.43 1.77 5.82
N LYS A 176 -4.61 0.47 5.57
CA LYS A 176 -3.53 -0.42 5.13
C LYS A 176 -2.87 0.00 3.81
N TYR A 177 -3.60 0.68 2.92
CA TYR A 177 -3.06 1.12 1.63
C TYR A 177 -2.11 2.31 1.75
N LEU A 178 -2.16 3.06 2.86
CA LEU A 178 -1.18 4.10 3.15
C LEU A 178 0.20 3.52 3.50
N SER A 179 0.28 2.23 3.83
CA SER A 179 1.56 1.54 4.00
C SER A 179 2.34 1.38 2.69
N LEU A 180 1.72 1.59 1.54
CA LEU A 180 2.42 1.61 0.24
C LEU A 180 3.30 2.87 0.06
N ILE A 181 3.06 3.92 0.83
CA ILE A 181 3.79 5.19 0.70
C ILE A 181 5.18 5.07 1.32
N VAL A 182 5.23 4.69 2.59
CA VAL A 182 6.48 4.39 3.31
C VAL A 182 6.23 3.19 4.21
N ASN A 183 7.06 2.17 4.09
CA ASN A 183 6.95 0.96 4.88
C ASN A 183 8.32 0.40 5.24
N PRO A 184 8.59 0.08 6.51
CA PRO A 184 9.86 -0.50 6.93
C PRO A 184 10.25 -1.78 6.16
N ILE A 185 9.29 -2.63 5.79
CA ILE A 185 9.57 -3.87 5.06
C ILE A 185 9.95 -3.58 3.62
N THR A 186 9.19 -2.71 2.92
CA THR A 186 9.54 -2.36 1.54
C THR A 186 10.87 -1.64 1.47
N SER A 187 11.20 -0.78 2.46
CA SER A 187 12.50 -0.10 2.53
C SER A 187 13.69 -1.08 2.67
N ILE A 188 13.46 -2.29 3.24
CA ILE A 188 14.49 -3.33 3.35
C ILE A 188 14.46 -4.25 2.12
N ALA A 189 13.27 -4.63 1.68
CA ALA A 189 13.05 -5.65 0.66
C ALA A 189 12.96 -5.07 -0.74
N ASP A 190 12.97 -3.75 -0.89
CA ASP A 190 13.11 -3.12 -2.19
C ASP A 190 14.52 -3.34 -2.73
N TYR A 191 14.58 -3.80 -3.96
CA TYR A 191 15.82 -3.93 -4.69
C TYR A 191 15.62 -3.32 -6.08
N GLU A 192 16.32 -2.23 -6.35
CA GLU A 192 16.29 -1.51 -7.63
C GLU A 192 14.87 -1.21 -8.15
N GLY A 193 13.95 -0.85 -7.24
CA GLY A 193 12.55 -0.56 -7.55
C GLY A 193 11.64 -1.79 -7.65
N ILE A 194 12.14 -3.00 -7.36
CA ILE A 194 11.32 -4.22 -7.31
C ILE A 194 10.69 -4.36 -5.91
N SER A 195 9.83 -3.43 -5.57
CA SER A 195 9.15 -3.44 -4.26
C SER A 195 8.07 -4.52 -4.15
N PRO A 196 7.98 -5.25 -3.02
CA PRO A 196 7.02 -6.34 -2.83
C PRO A 196 5.62 -5.83 -2.43
N TYR A 197 5.07 -4.85 -3.12
CA TYR A 197 3.77 -4.26 -2.78
C TYR A 197 2.62 -5.26 -2.78
N GLY A 198 2.62 -6.20 -3.73
CA GLY A 198 1.60 -7.24 -3.81
C GLY A 198 1.60 -8.14 -2.58
N GLN A 199 2.77 -8.60 -2.18
CA GLN A 199 2.98 -9.44 -1.00
C GLN A 199 2.64 -8.69 0.30
N LEU A 200 2.99 -7.40 0.37
CA LEU A 200 2.71 -6.54 1.53
C LEU A 200 1.20 -6.39 1.77
N LEU A 201 0.45 -5.98 0.75
CA LEU A 201 -1.01 -5.78 0.88
C LEU A 201 -1.79 -7.08 1.01
N ALA A 202 -1.27 -8.20 0.49
CA ALA A 202 -1.83 -9.52 0.71
C ALA A 202 -1.66 -10.00 2.17
N GLY A 203 -0.86 -9.28 2.98
CA GLY A 203 -0.58 -9.65 4.37
C GLY A 203 0.40 -10.81 4.52
N TYR A 204 1.15 -11.15 3.46
CA TYR A 204 2.08 -12.28 3.47
C TYR A 204 3.31 -12.03 4.34
N PHE A 205 3.62 -10.79 4.72
CA PHE A 205 4.66 -10.47 5.69
C PHE A 205 4.19 -10.59 7.16
N GLY A 206 3.07 -11.26 7.40
CA GLY A 206 2.52 -11.51 8.73
C GLY A 206 1.56 -10.40 9.18
N LYS A 207 1.78 -9.84 10.37
CA LYS A 207 0.91 -8.81 10.91
C LYS A 207 0.98 -7.54 10.05
N VAL A 208 -0.16 -7.00 9.67
CA VAL A 208 -0.25 -5.78 8.86
C VAL A 208 -0.11 -4.56 9.76
N PHE A 209 0.60 -3.54 9.29
CA PHE A 209 0.66 -2.22 9.95
C PHE A 209 -0.73 -1.63 10.10
N GLN A 210 -0.94 -0.97 11.23
CA GLN A 210 -2.23 -0.36 11.53
C GLN A 210 -2.27 1.12 11.10
N HIS A 211 -1.13 1.79 11.14
CA HIS A 211 -1.05 3.24 10.97
C HIS A 211 0.00 3.63 9.92
N PRO A 212 -0.19 4.75 9.20
CA PRO A 212 0.83 5.24 8.28
C PRO A 212 2.00 5.89 9.03
N VAL A 213 3.20 5.77 8.44
CA VAL A 213 4.42 6.37 8.98
C VAL A 213 4.33 7.89 8.97
N ALA A 214 4.60 8.53 10.11
CA ALA A 214 4.60 9.99 10.26
C ALA A 214 6.02 10.57 10.30
N ALA A 215 7.02 9.79 10.75
CA ALA A 215 8.42 10.22 10.72
C ALA A 215 9.36 9.05 10.57
N VAL A 216 10.49 9.31 9.94
CA VAL A 216 11.62 8.37 9.78
C VAL A 216 12.87 9.06 10.29
N ARG A 217 13.64 8.36 11.15
CA ARG A 217 14.88 8.86 11.75
C ARG A 217 15.99 7.87 11.56
N TYR A 218 17.09 8.31 10.99
CA TYR A 218 18.27 7.50 10.73
C TYR A 218 19.33 7.69 11.80
N THR A 219 19.93 6.61 12.26
CA THR A 219 21.12 6.64 13.14
C THR A 219 22.22 5.84 12.49
N VAL A 220 23.28 6.52 12.09
CA VAL A 220 24.45 5.94 11.44
C VAL A 220 25.47 5.56 12.48
N ILE A 221 25.94 4.32 12.46
CA ILE A 221 27.03 3.81 13.31
C ILE A 221 28.28 3.62 12.44
N ASP A 222 28.13 3.04 11.26
CA ASP A 222 29.20 2.85 10.30
C ASP A 222 28.77 3.34 8.91
N LYS A 223 29.30 4.48 8.49
CA LYS A 223 28.98 5.13 7.22
C LYS A 223 29.40 4.32 5.99
N HIS A 224 30.33 3.39 6.13
CA HIS A 224 30.78 2.56 5.03
C HIS A 224 29.72 1.53 4.62
N TYR A 225 28.90 1.08 5.58
CA TYR A 225 27.88 0.04 5.37
C TYR A 225 26.44 0.55 5.46
N PHE A 226 26.24 1.80 5.91
CA PHE A 226 24.92 2.39 6.06
C PHE A 226 24.88 3.66 5.22
N GLY A 227 24.18 3.59 4.08
CA GLY A 227 24.15 4.65 3.06
C GLY A 227 23.39 5.92 3.43
N TRP A 228 22.68 5.91 4.58
CA TRP A 228 21.84 7.02 5.03
C TRP A 228 22.54 7.84 6.12
N SER A 229 22.11 9.07 6.33
CA SER A 229 22.58 9.97 7.39
C SER A 229 21.40 10.58 8.14
N SER A 230 21.66 11.29 9.25
CA SER A 230 20.60 12.05 9.93
C SER A 230 20.04 13.19 9.08
N ASP A 231 20.76 13.61 8.05
CA ASP A 231 20.27 14.63 7.11
C ASP A 231 19.17 14.10 6.20
N ASP A 232 19.01 12.75 6.11
CA ASP A 232 17.94 12.07 5.38
C ASP A 232 16.68 11.90 6.22
N ASP A 233 16.67 12.35 7.49
CA ASP A 233 15.48 12.34 8.34
C ASP A 233 14.33 13.11 7.71
N PHE A 234 13.13 12.54 7.77
CA PHE A 234 11.94 13.20 7.22
C PHE A 234 10.68 12.96 8.05
N THR A 235 9.69 13.80 7.82
CA THR A 235 8.34 13.68 8.37
C THR A 235 7.31 13.66 7.25
N ILE A 236 6.17 13.00 7.49
CA ILE A 236 5.05 12.94 6.54
C ILE A 236 3.81 13.53 7.19
N THR A 237 3.21 14.50 6.52
CA THR A 237 1.91 15.06 6.88
C THR A 237 0.84 14.51 5.96
N TYR A 238 -0.29 14.09 6.53
CA TYR A 238 -1.44 13.54 5.84
C TYR A 238 -2.59 14.54 5.88
N ASN A 239 -2.95 15.12 4.75
CA ASN A 239 -4.04 16.10 4.65
C ASN A 239 -5.34 15.37 4.28
N GLN A 240 -6.30 15.39 5.20
CA GLN A 240 -7.61 14.78 5.05
C GLN A 240 -8.65 15.81 4.60
N ASN A 241 -9.59 15.37 3.77
CA ASN A 241 -10.80 16.15 3.47
C ASN A 241 -11.82 16.06 4.62
N ALA A 242 -12.97 16.75 4.47
CA ALA A 242 -14.03 16.76 5.47
C ALA A 242 -14.64 15.38 5.80
N SER A 243 -14.42 14.37 4.93
CA SER A 243 -14.85 12.99 5.14
C SER A 243 -13.76 12.10 5.74
N GLY A 244 -12.62 12.67 6.17
CA GLY A 244 -11.50 11.94 6.75
C GLY A 244 -10.65 11.16 5.74
N ILE A 245 -10.82 11.42 4.43
CA ILE A 245 -10.04 10.76 3.39
C ILE A 245 -8.75 11.55 3.17
N VAL A 246 -7.60 10.89 3.21
CA VAL A 246 -6.31 11.52 2.87
C VAL A 246 -6.26 11.79 1.37
N GLU A 247 -6.22 13.05 0.98
CA GLU A 247 -6.14 13.44 -0.43
C GLU A 247 -4.70 13.80 -0.83
N ASN A 248 -3.92 14.32 0.11
CA ASN A 248 -2.55 14.73 -0.15
C ASN A 248 -1.63 14.31 0.99
N ILE A 249 -0.40 14.03 0.63
CA ILE A 249 0.71 13.85 1.57
C ILE A 249 1.80 14.86 1.27
N LYS A 250 2.51 15.26 2.32
CA LYS A 250 3.69 16.13 2.20
C LYS A 250 4.81 15.54 3.03
N GLN A 251 5.92 15.25 2.39
CA GLN A 251 7.19 14.93 3.05
C GLN A 251 7.94 16.24 3.32
N SER A 252 8.48 16.38 4.52
CA SER A 252 9.35 17.51 4.94
C SER A 252 10.62 16.95 5.54
N GLY A 253 11.78 17.42 5.11
CA GLY A 253 13.10 16.83 5.35
C GLY A 253 13.52 15.92 4.20
N GLY A 254 14.80 15.60 4.11
CA GLY A 254 15.38 15.00 2.93
C GLY A 254 15.17 15.88 1.70
N GLU A 255 14.88 15.30 0.56
CA GLU A 255 14.60 16.06 -0.67
C GLU A 255 13.23 16.76 -0.67
N GLY A 256 12.34 16.39 0.24
CA GLY A 256 10.98 16.88 0.34
C GLY A 256 10.12 16.52 -0.88
N ALA A 257 8.89 16.10 -0.64
CA ALA A 257 7.96 15.74 -1.71
C ALA A 257 6.52 16.05 -1.34
N THR A 258 5.67 16.23 -2.35
CA THR A 258 4.22 16.34 -2.16
C THR A 258 3.55 15.43 -3.18
N ALA A 259 2.58 14.64 -2.75
CA ALA A 259 1.83 13.79 -3.66
C ALA A 259 0.33 13.86 -3.37
N THR A 260 -0.45 13.78 -4.45
CA THR A 260 -1.90 13.62 -4.44
C THR A 260 -2.24 12.14 -4.50
N LEU A 261 -3.20 11.72 -3.69
CA LEU A 261 -3.67 10.34 -3.62
C LEU A 261 -5.04 10.22 -4.30
N ILE A 262 -5.15 9.27 -5.23
CA ILE A 262 -6.38 8.95 -5.93
C ILE A 262 -6.87 7.60 -5.44
N TRP A 263 -8.06 7.59 -4.88
CA TRP A 263 -8.69 6.44 -4.26
C TRP A 263 -9.77 5.83 -5.15
N GLU A 264 -9.99 4.53 -4.98
CA GLU A 264 -11.16 3.87 -5.54
C GLU A 264 -12.42 4.56 -5.02
N ASP A 265 -13.30 4.98 -5.92
CA ASP A 265 -14.60 5.49 -5.54
C ASP A 265 -15.34 4.38 -4.81
N THR A 266 -15.64 4.57 -3.54
CA THR A 266 -16.48 3.62 -2.82
C THR A 266 -17.81 3.59 -3.56
N PRO A 267 -18.31 2.42 -3.96
CA PRO A 267 -19.67 2.32 -4.47
C PRO A 267 -20.60 2.68 -3.31
N THR A 268 -20.90 3.97 -3.16
CA THR A 268 -21.89 4.43 -2.16
C THR A 268 -23.30 3.96 -2.49
N GLY A 269 -23.43 3.09 -3.48
CA GLY A 269 -24.74 2.76 -4.09
C GLY A 269 -25.38 3.98 -4.76
N ILE A 270 -24.69 5.12 -4.76
CA ILE A 270 -25.15 6.40 -5.28
C ILE A 270 -24.04 6.96 -6.18
N ASN A 271 -24.14 6.72 -7.47
CA ASN A 271 -23.28 7.40 -8.45
C ASN A 271 -23.83 8.81 -8.70
N VAL A 272 -22.97 9.84 -8.49
CA VAL A 272 -23.30 11.21 -8.97
C VAL A 272 -23.08 11.22 -10.48
N TYR A 273 -24.16 11.21 -11.23
CA TYR A 273 -24.13 11.24 -12.68
C TYR A 273 -23.78 12.64 -13.18
N LYS A 274 -22.61 12.81 -13.82
CA LYS A 274 -22.35 13.99 -14.67
C LYS A 274 -22.98 13.73 -16.03
N GLN A 275 -23.95 14.55 -16.39
CA GLN A 275 -24.73 14.43 -17.62
C GLN A 275 -23.81 14.52 -18.85
N GLY A 276 -23.38 13.37 -19.37
CA GLY A 276 -22.71 13.23 -20.67
C GLY A 276 -23.71 12.63 -21.67
N LYS A 277 -23.73 13.11 -22.89
CA LYS A 277 -24.57 12.56 -23.94
C LYS A 277 -24.23 11.10 -24.23
N GLU A 278 -25.08 10.15 -23.83
CA GLU A 278 -25.11 8.82 -24.40
C GLU A 278 -26.53 8.26 -24.41
N ASP A 279 -27.03 7.94 -25.60
CA ASP A 279 -28.42 7.57 -25.93
C ASP A 279 -28.87 6.16 -25.55
N THR A 280 -28.19 5.48 -24.61
CA THR A 280 -28.43 4.05 -24.33
C THR A 280 -28.94 3.72 -22.93
N LYS A 281 -29.36 4.73 -22.15
CA LYS A 281 -29.75 4.53 -20.74
C LYS A 281 -31.22 4.84 -20.54
N LYS A 282 -31.95 3.95 -19.84
CA LYS A 282 -33.33 4.20 -19.41
C LYS A 282 -33.30 4.68 -17.96
N ILE A 283 -33.98 5.80 -17.70
CA ILE A 283 -34.04 6.45 -16.40
C ILE A 283 -35.42 6.23 -15.80
N TYR A 284 -35.47 5.89 -14.52
CA TYR A 284 -36.70 5.66 -13.78
C TYR A 284 -36.70 6.48 -12.48
N ASP A 285 -37.86 6.93 -12.03
CA ASP A 285 -38.05 7.44 -10.69
C ASP A 285 -38.10 6.31 -9.64
N LEU A 286 -38.21 6.66 -8.36
CA LEU A 286 -38.28 5.66 -7.27
C LEU A 286 -39.56 4.81 -7.29
N SER A 287 -40.61 5.25 -8.01
CA SER A 287 -41.82 4.47 -8.22
C SER A 287 -41.71 3.44 -9.35
N GLY A 288 -40.59 3.44 -10.08
CA GLY A 288 -40.34 2.60 -11.24
C GLY A 288 -40.89 3.16 -12.54
N LYS A 289 -41.41 4.40 -12.56
CA LYS A 289 -41.92 5.06 -13.76
C LYS A 289 -40.72 5.58 -14.57
N ARG A 290 -40.70 5.27 -15.87
CA ARG A 290 -39.67 5.79 -16.80
C ARG A 290 -39.83 7.30 -16.96
N ILE A 291 -38.71 8.02 -16.87
CA ILE A 291 -38.63 9.46 -17.06
C ILE A 291 -37.60 9.79 -18.16
N GLU A 292 -37.79 10.89 -18.86
CA GLU A 292 -36.90 11.31 -19.96
C GLU A 292 -35.76 12.21 -19.48
N ASN A 293 -35.99 12.97 -18.42
CA ASN A 293 -35.00 13.88 -17.86
C ASN A 293 -34.90 13.69 -16.35
N MET A 294 -33.67 13.67 -15.83
CA MET A 294 -33.41 13.61 -14.39
C MET A 294 -33.65 14.98 -13.78
N GLN A 295 -34.61 15.08 -12.87
CA GLN A 295 -34.81 16.25 -12.01
C GLN A 295 -34.05 16.06 -10.70
N HIS A 296 -34.06 17.10 -9.86
CA HIS A 296 -33.52 16.98 -8.48
C HIS A 296 -34.15 15.78 -7.78
N GLY A 297 -33.33 14.92 -7.22
CA GLY A 297 -33.80 13.74 -6.49
C GLY A 297 -33.04 12.45 -6.81
N VAL A 298 -33.66 11.31 -6.45
CA VAL A 298 -33.06 10.00 -6.60
C VAL A 298 -33.72 9.27 -7.79
N HIS A 299 -32.87 8.76 -8.69
CA HIS A 299 -33.32 8.05 -9.89
C HIS A 299 -32.65 6.67 -10.00
N ILE A 300 -33.27 5.77 -10.75
CA ILE A 300 -32.72 4.46 -11.11
C ILE A 300 -32.37 4.49 -12.58
N ILE A 301 -31.10 4.20 -12.90
CA ILE A 301 -30.65 4.09 -14.28
C ILE A 301 -30.44 2.61 -14.61
N LYS A 302 -31.00 2.18 -15.75
CA LYS A 302 -30.79 0.85 -16.31
C LYS A 302 -30.07 0.98 -17.65
N GLU A 303 -28.89 0.40 -17.74
CA GLU A 303 -28.11 0.33 -18.97
C GLU A 303 -28.58 -0.80 -19.89
N THR A 304 -28.25 -0.71 -21.16
CA THR A 304 -28.58 -1.76 -22.15
C THR A 304 -27.89 -3.08 -21.87
N ASN A 305 -26.75 -3.09 -21.15
CA ASN A 305 -26.04 -4.28 -20.68
C ASN A 305 -26.70 -4.97 -19.46
N GLY A 306 -27.85 -4.44 -19.00
CA GLY A 306 -28.61 -4.95 -17.86
C GLY A 306 -28.17 -4.44 -16.50
N LYS A 307 -27.08 -3.68 -16.39
CA LYS A 307 -26.66 -3.05 -15.13
C LYS A 307 -27.69 -2.01 -14.69
N THR A 308 -27.96 -1.98 -13.40
CA THR A 308 -28.89 -1.03 -12.78
C THR A 308 -28.22 -0.37 -11.58
N TYR A 309 -28.29 0.96 -11.49
CA TYR A 309 -27.73 1.71 -10.37
C TYR A 309 -28.62 2.90 -9.99
N LYS A 310 -28.46 3.34 -8.75
CA LYS A 310 -29.20 4.46 -8.17
C LYS A 310 -28.35 5.72 -8.27
N VAL A 311 -28.95 6.83 -8.73
CA VAL A 311 -28.29 8.11 -8.96
C VAL A 311 -28.99 9.21 -8.17
N VAL A 312 -28.25 10.12 -7.58
CA VAL A 312 -28.77 11.35 -6.95
C VAL A 312 -28.38 12.53 -7.82
N VAL A 313 -29.38 13.28 -8.27
CA VAL A 313 -29.20 14.57 -8.97
C VAL A 313 -29.38 15.67 -7.93
N ARG A 314 -28.36 16.49 -7.75
CA ARG A 314 -28.34 17.65 -6.88
C ARG A 314 -28.51 18.93 -7.69
#